data_15f98105aad3202e1532342743d976e8
#
_entry.id   15f98105aad3202e1532342743d976e8
#
_cell.length_a   1.000
_cell.length_b   1.000
_cell.length_c   1.000
_cell.angle_alpha   90.00
_cell.angle_beta   90.00
_cell.angle_gamma   90.00
#
_symmetry.space_group_name_H-M   'P 1'
#
loop_
_entity.id
_entity.type
_entity.pdbx_description
1 polymer ?
#
loop_
_entity_poly.entity_id
_entity_poly.type
_entity_poly.pdbx_seq_one_letter_code
_entity_poly.pdbx_strand_id
1 'polypeptide(L)'
;WAREVGNLSGVDLPVQPMEHHYLITESIPEIEAMGDQRLPIGTDFEGNIYFRQEGKGMLLGTYEPKSTPWKINGTPMNFGHELLEPKLDNIQDRLAIGFERMPALEKAGIKNIVNGPFTFGPDGSPLIGPVPGMKNYWVAVGVMAGFCQGGGVGKCIAEWIIDGEPSIDVWAMDVARFGEYATPQYGTIKSSENYERRFIMTFPNETLPKGRKQKTTALYDRFVNQGAVMGDGFGLESVLWFAKNKEDAFEEPTIKRSRSHNYVSKEVINVRENVGVMELANFSKHEFEGPDARNFLNYIMAVSYTHLTLPTTSPV
;
A
#
# COMPACT_ATOMS: atom_id res chain seq x y z
N TRP A 1 0.40 -6.24 18.01
CA TRP A 1 -0.84 -6.90 18.53
C TRP A 1 -2.10 -6.49 17.80
N ALA A 2 -2.04 -5.64 16.75
CA ALA A 2 -3.23 -5.18 16.04
C ALA A 2 -4.08 -6.36 15.51
N ARG A 3 -3.45 -7.36 14.88
CA ARG A 3 -4.14 -8.57 14.40
C ARG A 3 -4.76 -9.36 15.55
N GLU A 4 -4.00 -9.58 16.60
CA GLU A 4 -4.42 -10.38 17.75
C GLU A 4 -5.62 -9.73 18.47
N VAL A 5 -5.60 -8.42 18.64
CA VAL A 5 -6.73 -7.67 19.21
C VAL A 5 -7.93 -7.72 18.27
N GLY A 6 -7.72 -7.57 16.95
CA GLY A 6 -8.77 -7.76 15.94
C GLY A 6 -9.40 -9.15 16.04
N ASN A 7 -8.59 -10.20 16.11
CA ASN A 7 -9.05 -11.59 16.19
C ASN A 7 -9.92 -11.86 17.44
N LEU A 8 -9.62 -11.21 18.58
CA LEU A 8 -10.48 -11.29 19.77
C LEU A 8 -11.89 -10.78 19.52
N SER A 9 -12.07 -9.94 18.54
CA SER A 9 -13.35 -9.36 18.13
C SER A 9 -13.92 -9.99 16.86
N GLY A 10 -13.25 -11.00 16.31
CA GLY A 10 -13.62 -11.62 15.04
C GLY A 10 -13.28 -10.77 13.79
N VAL A 11 -12.33 -9.84 13.92
CA VAL A 11 -11.89 -8.97 12.83
C VAL A 11 -10.51 -9.36 12.35
N ASP A 12 -10.39 -9.74 11.10
CA ASP A 12 -9.11 -9.98 10.45
C ASP A 12 -8.52 -8.66 9.93
N LEU A 13 -7.38 -8.26 10.48
CA LEU A 13 -6.65 -7.08 10.02
C LEU A 13 -5.41 -7.54 9.23
N PRO A 14 -5.29 -7.22 7.93
CA PRO A 14 -4.22 -7.74 7.07
C PRO A 14 -2.88 -7.01 7.26
N VAL A 15 -2.56 -6.61 8.48
CA VAL A 15 -1.28 -5.95 8.81
C VAL A 15 -0.23 -6.98 9.22
N GLN A 16 1.04 -6.72 8.91
CA GLN A 16 2.15 -7.60 9.24
C GLN A 16 3.32 -6.82 9.84
N PRO A 17 3.79 -7.16 11.05
CA PRO A 17 5.04 -6.65 11.56
C PRO A 17 6.23 -7.19 10.76
N MET A 18 7.12 -6.29 10.36
CA MET A 18 8.37 -6.59 9.66
C MET A 18 9.54 -6.31 10.59
N GLU A 19 10.59 -7.10 10.56
CA GLU A 19 11.83 -6.72 11.23
C GLU A 19 12.41 -5.49 10.53
N HIS A 20 12.79 -4.49 11.31
CA HIS A 20 13.35 -3.26 10.77
C HIS A 20 14.53 -2.78 11.59
N HIS A 21 15.62 -2.47 10.92
CA HIS A 21 16.89 -2.16 11.56
C HIS A 21 17.28 -0.71 11.34
N TYR A 22 17.95 -0.17 12.37
CA TYR A 22 18.78 1.03 12.24
C TYR A 22 19.99 0.97 13.16
N LEU A 23 21.05 1.64 12.76
CA LEU A 23 22.29 1.78 13.49
C LEU A 23 22.38 3.18 14.07
N ILE A 24 22.85 3.31 15.31
CA ILE A 24 23.23 4.57 15.94
C ILE A 24 24.73 4.55 16.18
N THR A 25 25.42 5.61 15.74
CA THR A 25 26.86 5.75 15.95
C THR A 25 27.19 6.36 17.30
N GLU A 26 28.42 6.18 17.74
CA GLU A 26 29.06 7.06 18.72
C GLU A 26 29.16 8.49 18.17
N SER A 27 29.68 9.42 18.99
CA SER A 27 29.88 10.81 18.58
C SER A 27 30.80 10.91 17.36
N ILE A 28 30.47 11.81 16.47
CA ILE A 28 31.22 12.13 15.24
C ILE A 28 31.82 13.53 15.43
N PRO A 29 33.13 13.72 15.37
CA PRO A 29 33.78 15.01 15.61
C PRO A 29 33.25 16.15 14.74
N GLU A 30 32.93 15.88 13.47
CA GLU A 30 32.37 16.84 12.52
C GLU A 30 31.00 17.34 12.97
N ILE A 31 30.18 16.45 13.56
CA ILE A 31 28.86 16.81 14.10
C ILE A 31 29.00 17.56 15.43
N GLU A 32 29.94 17.15 16.28
CA GLU A 32 30.23 17.90 17.52
C GLU A 32 30.67 19.33 17.24
N ALA A 33 31.49 19.51 16.19
CA ALA A 33 31.97 20.84 15.78
C ALA A 33 30.88 21.76 15.25
N MET A 34 29.72 21.24 14.86
CA MET A 34 28.56 22.02 14.42
C MET A 34 27.85 22.76 15.57
N GLY A 35 28.12 22.40 16.83
CA GLY A 35 27.46 22.99 17.98
C GLY A 35 25.93 22.75 17.98
N ASP A 36 25.17 23.86 17.99
CA ASP A 36 23.69 23.78 18.01
C ASP A 36 23.06 23.59 16.61
N GLN A 37 23.85 23.62 15.55
CA GLN A 37 23.33 23.36 14.22
C GLN A 37 22.88 21.91 14.07
N ARG A 38 21.84 21.71 13.28
CA ARG A 38 21.28 20.38 13.04
C ARG A 38 21.34 20.02 11.56
N LEU A 39 21.74 18.79 11.30
CA LEU A 39 21.67 18.22 9.96
C LEU A 39 20.22 17.96 9.58
N PRO A 40 19.83 18.15 8.32
CA PRO A 40 18.54 17.74 7.83
C PRO A 40 18.41 16.22 7.89
N ILE A 41 17.17 15.73 7.97
CA ILE A 41 16.86 14.33 7.72
C ILE A 41 17.07 14.04 6.24
N GLY A 42 17.79 12.99 5.92
CA GLY A 42 18.06 12.57 4.55
C GLY A 42 17.51 11.19 4.24
N THR A 43 17.16 11.00 2.98
CA THR A 43 16.78 9.70 2.42
C THR A 43 17.50 9.51 1.10
N ASP A 44 18.22 8.41 0.96
CA ASP A 44 18.79 7.96 -0.30
C ASP A 44 17.88 6.87 -0.88
N PHE A 45 17.11 7.24 -1.89
CA PHE A 45 16.17 6.33 -2.57
C PHE A 45 16.90 5.23 -3.35
N GLU A 46 18.07 5.52 -3.92
CA GLU A 46 18.87 4.54 -4.65
C GLU A 46 19.50 3.54 -3.68
N GLY A 47 20.06 4.04 -2.59
CA GLY A 47 20.67 3.21 -1.54
C GLY A 47 19.66 2.47 -0.66
N ASN A 48 18.38 2.83 -0.70
CA ASN A 48 17.34 2.36 0.21
C ASN A 48 17.73 2.55 1.69
N ILE A 49 18.26 3.73 2.01
CA ILE A 49 18.67 4.11 3.36
C ILE A 49 18.10 5.47 3.73
N TYR A 50 17.96 5.71 5.02
CA TYR A 50 17.64 7.02 5.57
C TYR A 50 18.57 7.34 6.75
N PHE A 51 18.76 8.62 7.00
CA PHE A 51 19.66 9.05 8.06
C PHE A 51 19.21 10.36 8.69
N ARG A 52 19.55 10.52 9.95
CA ARG A 52 19.38 11.77 10.68
C ARG A 52 20.43 11.89 11.78
N GLN A 53 20.66 13.11 12.20
CA GLN A 53 21.48 13.34 13.40
C GLN A 53 20.78 12.78 14.65
N GLU A 54 21.53 12.05 15.47
CA GLU A 54 21.12 11.53 16.76
C GLU A 54 22.10 11.97 17.85
N GLY A 55 21.71 13.01 18.61
CA GLY A 55 22.63 13.65 19.54
C GLY A 55 23.85 14.22 18.83
N LYS A 56 25.04 13.72 19.16
CA LYS A 56 26.34 14.06 18.53
C LYS A 56 26.79 13.03 17.49
N GLY A 57 26.00 12.01 17.23
CA GLY A 57 26.22 10.98 16.22
C GLY A 57 25.16 10.99 15.14
N MET A 58 25.04 9.90 14.41
CA MET A 58 24.09 9.68 13.35
C MET A 58 23.27 8.41 13.61
N LEU A 59 22.01 8.44 13.19
CA LEU A 59 21.17 7.28 12.95
C LEU A 59 21.18 6.98 11.46
N LEU A 60 21.47 5.73 11.10
CA LEU A 60 21.38 5.20 9.74
C LEU A 60 20.41 4.02 9.74
N GLY A 61 19.30 4.18 9.05
CA GLY A 61 18.28 3.12 8.89
C GLY A 61 18.27 2.55 7.47
N THR A 62 17.79 1.33 7.36
CA THR A 62 17.90 0.54 6.12
C THR A 62 16.56 -0.06 5.73
N TYR A 63 16.32 -0.20 4.41
CA TYR A 63 15.25 -1.04 3.87
C TYR A 63 15.87 -2.11 2.98
N GLU A 64 15.83 -3.34 3.47
CA GLU A 64 16.47 -4.46 2.84
C GLU A 64 15.66 -4.93 1.61
N PRO A 65 16.33 -5.36 0.53
CA PRO A 65 15.65 -5.88 -0.66
C PRO A 65 14.95 -7.23 -0.42
N LYS A 66 15.29 -7.90 0.70
CA LYS A 66 14.63 -9.10 1.19
C LYS A 66 14.13 -8.84 2.59
N SER A 67 12.85 -8.60 2.71
CA SER A 67 12.18 -8.34 3.98
C SER A 67 12.12 -9.58 4.88
N THR A 68 12.00 -9.35 6.17
CA THR A 68 11.82 -10.42 7.16
C THR A 68 10.51 -10.20 7.92
N PRO A 69 9.41 -10.86 7.53
CA PRO A 69 8.17 -10.83 8.31
C PRO A 69 8.38 -11.43 9.69
N TRP A 70 7.98 -10.69 10.73
CA TRP A 70 8.10 -11.14 12.11
C TRP A 70 6.81 -11.78 12.60
N LYS A 71 6.91 -12.98 13.20
CA LYS A 71 5.79 -13.70 13.81
C LYS A 71 4.53 -13.76 12.92
N ILE A 72 4.67 -14.36 11.74
CA ILE A 72 3.60 -14.49 10.74
C ILE A 72 2.33 -15.18 11.29
N ASN A 73 2.46 -16.03 12.28
CA ASN A 73 1.37 -16.76 12.93
C ASN A 73 0.78 -16.02 14.14
N GLY A 74 1.16 -14.78 14.38
CA GLY A 74 0.67 -13.95 15.46
C GLY A 74 1.75 -13.52 16.45
N THR A 75 1.60 -12.31 16.99
CA THR A 75 2.47 -11.73 18.02
C THR A 75 2.25 -12.47 19.34
N PRO A 76 3.32 -12.98 19.99
CA PRO A 76 3.16 -13.63 21.30
C PRO A 76 2.56 -12.66 22.33
N MET A 77 1.55 -13.10 23.08
CA MET A 77 0.86 -12.24 24.05
C MET A 77 1.75 -11.73 25.18
N ASN A 78 2.84 -12.43 25.45
CA ASN A 78 3.84 -12.04 26.44
C ASN A 78 4.98 -11.16 25.88
N PHE A 79 4.98 -10.85 24.58
CA PHE A 79 5.93 -9.91 23.99
C PHE A 79 5.61 -8.50 24.49
N GLY A 80 6.60 -7.78 25.04
CA GLY A 80 6.41 -6.48 25.69
C GLY A 80 7.26 -5.38 25.06
N HIS A 81 8.23 -4.91 25.80
CA HIS A 81 9.12 -3.82 25.42
C HIS A 81 10.43 -4.29 24.79
N GLU A 82 10.54 -5.58 24.50
CA GLU A 82 11.75 -6.18 23.94
C GLU A 82 12.01 -5.68 22.52
N LEU A 83 13.27 -5.47 22.23
CA LEU A 83 13.78 -5.38 20.87
C LEU A 83 14.17 -6.78 20.40
N LEU A 84 14.25 -6.94 19.10
CA LEU A 84 14.69 -8.18 18.47
C LEU A 84 16.22 -8.20 18.39
N GLU A 85 16.79 -9.40 18.30
CA GLU A 85 18.23 -9.55 18.06
C GLU A 85 18.61 -8.92 16.70
N PRO A 86 19.67 -8.10 16.66
CA PRO A 86 20.16 -7.52 15.43
C PRO A 86 20.66 -8.60 14.45
N LYS A 87 20.27 -8.47 13.19
CA LYS A 87 20.67 -9.37 12.08
C LYS A 87 21.53 -8.60 11.09
N LEU A 88 22.80 -8.40 11.43
CA LEU A 88 23.72 -7.58 10.63
C LEU A 88 23.86 -8.09 9.20
N ASP A 89 23.86 -9.39 8.98
CA ASP A 89 23.98 -10.00 7.66
C ASP A 89 22.84 -9.54 6.71
N ASN A 90 21.69 -9.15 7.25
CA ASN A 90 20.57 -8.68 6.46
C ASN A 90 20.76 -7.24 5.96
N ILE A 91 21.54 -6.42 6.69
CA ILE A 91 21.65 -4.97 6.47
C ILE A 91 23.04 -4.50 6.02
N GLN A 92 24.04 -5.38 6.06
CA GLN A 92 25.45 -5.01 5.79
C GLN A 92 25.64 -4.29 4.46
N ASP A 93 24.97 -4.73 3.38
CA ASP A 93 25.08 -4.11 2.07
C ASP A 93 24.54 -2.67 2.07
N ARG A 94 23.46 -2.42 2.84
CA ARG A 94 22.88 -1.08 2.99
C ARG A 94 23.72 -0.19 3.90
N LEU A 95 24.32 -0.76 4.94
CA LEU A 95 25.27 -0.02 5.78
C LEU A 95 26.53 0.38 4.97
N ALA A 96 27.03 -0.49 4.11
CA ALA A 96 28.15 -0.18 3.25
C ALA A 96 27.86 1.03 2.32
N ILE A 97 26.65 1.08 1.73
CA ILE A 97 26.20 2.25 0.96
C ILE A 97 26.14 3.50 1.86
N GLY A 98 25.63 3.38 3.07
CA GLY A 98 25.59 4.48 4.03
C GLY A 98 26.98 5.03 4.34
N PHE A 99 27.97 4.18 4.51
CA PHE A 99 29.39 4.58 4.75
C PHE A 99 29.99 5.24 3.51
N GLU A 100 29.69 4.75 2.31
CA GLU A 100 30.09 5.39 1.05
C GLU A 100 29.51 6.80 0.93
N ARG A 101 28.21 6.98 1.23
CA ARG A 101 27.52 8.29 1.17
C ARG A 101 28.03 9.26 2.26
N MET A 102 28.39 8.74 3.41
CA MET A 102 28.85 9.52 4.56
C MET A 102 30.11 8.91 5.17
N PRO A 103 31.30 9.19 4.59
CA PRO A 103 32.55 8.57 5.04
C PRO A 103 32.92 8.80 6.52
N ALA A 104 32.37 9.85 7.15
CA ALA A 104 32.55 10.08 8.58
C ALA A 104 31.97 8.93 9.44
N LEU A 105 30.95 8.22 8.95
CA LEU A 105 30.36 7.07 9.65
C LEU A 105 31.32 5.88 9.73
N GLU A 106 32.18 5.68 8.76
CA GLU A 106 33.14 4.56 8.74
C GLU A 106 34.12 4.61 9.92
N LYS A 107 34.42 5.83 10.37
CA LYS A 107 35.34 6.07 11.51
C LYS A 107 34.64 6.14 12.84
N ALA A 108 33.31 6.21 12.85
CA ALA A 108 32.53 6.28 14.06
C ALA A 108 32.31 4.88 14.65
N GLY A 109 32.45 4.75 15.98
CA GLY A 109 32.06 3.53 16.68
C GLY A 109 30.54 3.31 16.58
N ILE A 110 30.12 2.06 16.70
CA ILE A 110 28.69 1.70 16.78
C ILE A 110 28.26 1.78 18.25
N LYS A 111 27.32 2.68 18.55
CA LYS A 111 26.74 2.82 19.88
C LYS A 111 25.63 1.79 20.11
N ASN A 112 24.77 1.61 19.12
CA ASN A 112 23.65 0.68 19.21
C ASN A 112 23.15 0.25 17.84
N ILE A 113 22.62 -0.96 17.75
CA ILE A 113 21.86 -1.45 16.61
C ILE A 113 20.49 -1.87 17.13
N VAL A 114 19.47 -1.30 16.54
CA VAL A 114 18.09 -1.59 16.91
C VAL A 114 17.46 -2.44 15.82
N ASN A 115 16.83 -3.55 16.22
CA ASN A 115 15.91 -4.32 15.42
C ASN A 115 14.57 -4.38 16.14
N GLY A 116 13.50 -3.99 15.49
CA GLY A 116 12.16 -3.99 16.09
C GLY A 116 11.07 -4.37 15.11
N PRO A 117 9.93 -4.85 15.61
CA PRO A 117 8.78 -5.16 14.78
C PRO A 117 8.11 -3.86 14.30
N PHE A 118 8.12 -3.63 13.01
CA PHE A 118 7.58 -2.45 12.36
C PHE A 118 6.37 -2.83 11.49
N THR A 119 5.18 -2.38 11.87
CA THR A 119 3.92 -2.87 11.29
C THR A 119 3.59 -2.19 9.97
N PHE A 120 3.32 -3.00 8.95
CA PHE A 120 2.91 -2.59 7.61
C PHE A 120 1.49 -3.04 7.28
N GLY A 121 0.73 -2.18 6.58
CA GLY A 121 -0.44 -2.58 5.82
C GLY A 121 -0.06 -3.17 4.45
N PRO A 122 -0.98 -3.86 3.76
CA PRO A 122 -0.70 -4.50 2.47
C PRO A 122 -0.27 -3.54 1.36
N ASP A 123 -0.75 -2.32 1.41
CA ASP A 123 -0.45 -1.23 0.45
C ASP A 123 0.50 -0.17 1.02
N GLY A 124 1.04 -0.40 2.22
CA GLY A 124 1.90 0.54 2.92
C GLY A 124 1.18 1.73 3.55
N SER A 125 -0.15 1.80 3.44
CA SER A 125 -0.97 2.82 4.08
C SER A 125 -1.61 2.31 5.37
N PRO A 126 -1.91 3.20 6.35
CA PRO A 126 -2.65 2.82 7.54
C PRO A 126 -4.02 2.21 7.23
N LEU A 127 -4.56 1.44 8.17
CA LEU A 127 -5.95 1.02 8.18
C LEU A 127 -6.67 1.77 9.29
N ILE A 128 -7.56 2.69 8.92
CA ILE A 128 -8.28 3.53 9.87
C ILE A 128 -9.78 3.52 9.56
N GLY A 129 -10.59 3.83 10.55
CA GLY A 129 -12.03 3.99 10.37
C GLY A 129 -12.89 2.90 11.00
N PRO A 130 -14.21 2.93 10.75
CA PRO A 130 -15.15 1.95 11.28
C PRO A 130 -14.98 0.61 10.56
N VAL A 131 -14.96 -0.48 11.32
CA VAL A 131 -14.89 -1.82 10.73
C VAL A 131 -16.26 -2.18 10.15
N PRO A 132 -16.36 -2.56 8.87
CA PRO A 132 -17.61 -2.94 8.24
C PRO A 132 -18.34 -4.05 8.99
N GLY A 133 -19.66 -3.88 9.18
CA GLY A 133 -20.48 -4.86 9.87
C GLY A 133 -20.40 -4.82 11.41
N MET A 134 -19.53 -4.01 12.00
CA MET A 134 -19.40 -3.90 13.46
C MET A 134 -19.80 -2.52 13.97
N LYS A 135 -20.79 -2.50 14.86
CA LYS A 135 -21.24 -1.24 15.46
C LYS A 135 -20.24 -0.76 16.52
N ASN A 136 -19.85 0.52 16.44
CA ASN A 136 -18.96 1.17 17.40
C ASN A 136 -17.55 0.52 17.53
N TYR A 137 -17.12 -0.19 16.51
CA TYR A 137 -15.78 -0.77 16.46
C TYR A 137 -14.93 -0.01 15.44
N TRP A 138 -13.86 0.62 15.91
CA TRP A 138 -13.00 1.49 15.15
C TRP A 138 -11.55 0.99 15.20
N VAL A 139 -10.83 1.18 14.12
CA VAL A 139 -9.41 0.82 14.05
C VAL A 139 -8.56 2.01 13.61
N ALA A 140 -7.32 2.05 14.11
CA ALA A 140 -6.26 2.94 13.67
C ALA A 140 -4.95 2.17 13.79
N VAL A 141 -4.64 1.36 12.80
CA VAL A 141 -3.52 0.39 12.84
C VAL A 141 -2.64 0.54 11.60
N GLY A 142 -1.41 0.02 11.68
CA GLY A 142 -0.46 0.11 10.58
C GLY A 142 -0.03 1.55 10.26
N VAL A 143 -0.12 2.46 11.24
CA VAL A 143 0.35 3.84 11.11
C VAL A 143 1.88 3.85 11.16
N MET A 144 2.48 3.42 10.06
CA MET A 144 3.92 3.17 9.93
C MET A 144 4.75 4.43 10.24
N ALA A 145 4.39 5.56 9.65
CA ALA A 145 5.02 6.85 9.93
C ALA A 145 4.38 7.53 11.16
N GLY A 146 4.31 6.83 12.30
CA GLY A 146 3.52 7.22 13.47
C GLY A 146 3.73 8.65 13.96
N PHE A 147 4.98 9.11 14.04
CA PHE A 147 5.29 10.49 14.46
C PHE A 147 4.79 11.54 13.45
N CYS A 148 4.77 11.23 12.16
CA CYS A 148 4.33 12.15 11.12
C CYS A 148 2.82 12.10 10.90
N GLN A 149 2.21 10.91 11.00
CA GLN A 149 0.81 10.66 10.64
C GLN A 149 -0.12 10.56 11.85
N GLY A 150 0.39 10.20 13.04
CA GLY A 150 -0.43 9.86 14.19
C GLY A 150 -1.39 10.97 14.61
N GLY A 151 -0.94 12.23 14.59
CA GLY A 151 -1.81 13.39 14.90
C GLY A 151 -2.95 13.55 13.89
N GLY A 152 -2.64 13.44 12.59
CA GLY A 152 -3.64 13.52 11.52
C GLY A 152 -4.64 12.35 11.57
N VAL A 153 -4.14 11.12 11.77
CA VAL A 153 -4.99 9.93 11.96
C VAL A 153 -5.92 10.10 13.16
N GLY A 154 -5.39 10.57 14.31
CA GLY A 154 -6.19 10.83 15.50
C GLY A 154 -7.30 11.85 15.25
N LYS A 155 -6.99 12.96 14.55
CA LYS A 155 -7.98 13.96 14.15
C LYS A 155 -9.07 13.35 13.27
N CYS A 156 -8.70 12.65 12.21
CA CYS A 156 -9.67 12.04 11.27
C CYS A 156 -10.60 11.05 11.98
N ILE A 157 -10.05 10.19 12.85
CA ILE A 157 -10.87 9.24 13.62
C ILE A 157 -11.83 9.98 14.57
N ALA A 158 -11.37 11.03 15.25
CA ALA A 158 -12.21 11.81 16.15
C ALA A 158 -13.37 12.48 15.41
N GLU A 159 -13.11 13.14 14.29
CA GLU A 159 -14.12 13.74 13.42
C GLU A 159 -15.10 12.66 12.91
N TRP A 160 -14.58 11.54 12.44
CA TRP A 160 -15.41 10.45 11.92
C TRP A 160 -16.37 9.86 12.98
N ILE A 161 -15.90 9.74 14.23
CA ILE A 161 -16.74 9.26 15.36
C ILE A 161 -17.80 10.30 15.74
N ILE A 162 -17.45 11.59 15.75
CA ILE A 162 -18.32 12.67 16.26
C ILE A 162 -19.25 13.16 15.17
N ASP A 163 -18.72 13.43 13.98
CA ASP A 163 -19.41 14.13 12.90
C ASP A 163 -19.92 13.16 11.81
N GLY A 164 -19.53 11.86 11.87
CA GLY A 164 -19.91 10.83 10.90
C GLY A 164 -18.99 10.70 9.71
N GLU A 165 -18.13 11.68 9.46
CA GLU A 165 -17.11 11.66 8.40
C GLU A 165 -15.92 12.55 8.76
N PRO A 166 -14.70 12.25 8.28
CA PRO A 166 -13.55 13.12 8.47
C PRO A 166 -13.61 14.34 7.54
N SER A 167 -13.01 15.46 7.96
CA SER A 167 -12.95 16.72 7.18
C SER A 167 -12.06 16.65 5.94
N ILE A 168 -11.28 15.59 5.78
CA ILE A 168 -10.41 15.33 4.62
C ILE A 168 -10.67 13.93 4.08
N ASP A 169 -10.44 13.74 2.79
CA ASP A 169 -10.56 12.43 2.15
C ASP A 169 -9.49 11.47 2.65
N VAL A 170 -9.93 10.42 3.35
CA VAL A 170 -9.06 9.34 3.87
C VAL A 170 -9.36 8.00 3.23
N TRP A 171 -10.05 7.96 2.09
CA TRP A 171 -10.45 6.72 1.42
C TRP A 171 -9.28 5.75 1.22
N ALA A 172 -8.11 6.25 0.86
CA ALA A 172 -6.89 5.44 0.70
C ALA A 172 -6.36 4.83 2.01
N MET A 173 -6.91 5.22 3.15
CA MET A 173 -6.57 4.69 4.49
C MET A 173 -7.74 3.94 5.13
N ASP A 174 -8.96 4.04 4.56
CA ASP A 174 -10.15 3.38 5.11
C ASP A 174 -9.93 1.86 5.20
N VAL A 175 -10.17 1.28 6.38
CA VAL A 175 -10.08 -0.17 6.59
C VAL A 175 -11.03 -0.93 5.69
N ALA A 176 -12.16 -0.35 5.32
CA ALA A 176 -13.15 -0.94 4.42
C ALA A 176 -12.66 -1.17 2.98
N ARG A 177 -11.50 -0.57 2.57
CA ARG A 177 -10.90 -0.84 1.26
C ARG A 177 -10.43 -2.28 1.08
N PHE A 178 -10.21 -2.99 2.20
CA PHE A 178 -9.89 -4.41 2.20
C PHE A 178 -11.12 -5.23 2.56
N GLY A 179 -11.49 -6.18 1.70
CA GLY A 179 -12.54 -7.14 1.95
C GLY A 179 -11.98 -8.49 2.44
N GLU A 180 -12.83 -9.51 2.45
CA GLU A 180 -12.51 -10.88 2.94
C GLU A 180 -11.31 -11.54 2.22
N TYR A 181 -10.96 -11.08 1.01
CA TYR A 181 -9.79 -11.58 0.28
C TYR A 181 -8.47 -11.24 0.97
N ALA A 182 -8.45 -10.18 1.78
CA ALA A 182 -7.25 -9.69 2.45
C ALA A 182 -6.95 -10.50 3.72
N THR A 183 -6.71 -11.78 3.55
CA THR A 183 -6.34 -12.71 4.62
C THR A 183 -5.01 -12.33 5.28
N PRO A 184 -4.68 -12.84 6.48
CA PRO A 184 -3.37 -12.64 7.11
C PRO A 184 -2.20 -13.06 6.20
N GLN A 185 -2.37 -14.12 5.40
CA GLN A 185 -1.36 -14.54 4.43
C GLN A 185 -1.16 -13.50 3.31
N TYR A 186 -2.25 -12.98 2.75
CA TYR A 186 -2.21 -11.87 1.79
C TYR A 186 -1.50 -10.66 2.40
N GLY A 187 -1.88 -10.27 3.63
CA GLY A 187 -1.26 -9.19 4.37
C GLY A 187 0.25 -9.36 4.51
N THR A 188 0.71 -10.56 4.86
CA THR A 188 2.14 -10.87 4.98
C THR A 188 2.87 -10.70 3.64
N ILE A 189 2.33 -11.26 2.56
CA ILE A 189 2.94 -11.20 1.22
C ILE A 189 3.01 -9.76 0.72
N LYS A 190 1.92 -9.01 0.84
CA LYS A 190 1.85 -7.63 0.34
C LYS A 190 2.63 -6.66 1.20
N SER A 191 2.63 -6.81 2.53
CA SER A 191 3.47 -6.01 3.43
C SER A 191 4.96 -6.22 3.15
N SER A 192 5.37 -7.47 2.85
CA SER A 192 6.74 -7.77 2.43
C SER A 192 7.10 -7.06 1.12
N GLU A 193 6.23 -7.12 0.12
CA GLU A 193 6.43 -6.42 -1.16
C GLU A 193 6.54 -4.91 -0.99
N ASN A 194 5.68 -4.32 -0.15
CA ASN A 194 5.73 -2.89 0.13
C ASN A 194 6.97 -2.47 0.93
N TYR A 195 7.40 -3.28 1.90
CA TYR A 195 8.65 -3.05 2.64
C TYR A 195 9.85 -3.02 1.69
N GLU A 196 9.99 -4.03 0.83
CA GLU A 196 11.09 -4.18 -0.13
C GLU A 196 11.13 -3.05 -1.15
N ARG A 197 9.98 -2.42 -1.40
CA ARG A 197 9.80 -1.32 -2.36
C ARG A 197 9.65 0.06 -1.70
N ARG A 198 9.94 0.19 -0.41
CA ARG A 198 9.66 1.43 0.35
C ARG A 198 10.17 2.70 -0.31
N PHE A 199 11.33 2.64 -0.92
CA PHE A 199 11.97 3.76 -1.60
C PHE A 199 12.01 3.63 -3.12
N ILE A 200 11.39 2.60 -3.67
CA ILE A 200 11.27 2.45 -5.12
C ILE A 200 10.07 3.24 -5.61
N MET A 201 10.31 4.14 -6.56
CA MET A 201 9.23 4.89 -7.20
C MET A 201 8.31 3.95 -7.99
N THR A 202 7.01 4.11 -7.80
CA THR A 202 6.00 3.42 -8.59
C THR A 202 5.81 4.14 -9.92
N PHE A 203 5.87 3.39 -11.02
CA PHE A 203 5.59 3.92 -12.34
C PHE A 203 4.08 3.98 -12.61
N PRO A 204 3.63 4.86 -13.52
CA PRO A 204 2.24 4.86 -13.98
C PRO A 204 1.82 3.47 -14.49
N ASN A 205 0.64 3.02 -14.07
CA ASN A 205 0.07 1.70 -14.42
C ASN A 205 0.88 0.48 -13.94
N GLU A 206 1.88 0.66 -13.09
CA GLU A 206 2.60 -0.46 -12.49
C GLU A 206 1.68 -1.24 -11.56
N THR A 207 1.54 -2.53 -11.81
CA THR A 207 0.84 -3.46 -10.93
C THR A 207 1.83 -4.38 -10.26
N LEU A 208 1.82 -4.40 -8.93
CA LEU A 208 2.76 -5.23 -8.17
C LEU A 208 2.39 -6.71 -8.26
N PRO A 209 3.37 -7.60 -8.50
CA PRO A 209 3.11 -8.99 -8.85
C PRO A 209 2.73 -9.91 -7.69
N LYS A 210 3.18 -9.60 -6.46
CA LYS A 210 2.99 -10.52 -5.32
C LYS A 210 1.55 -10.51 -4.81
N GLY A 211 1.13 -11.63 -4.22
CA GLY A 211 -0.21 -11.75 -3.62
C GLY A 211 -1.35 -11.82 -4.62
N ARG A 212 -1.08 -12.00 -5.92
CA ARG A 212 -2.07 -12.24 -6.97
C ARG A 212 -2.27 -13.75 -7.12
N LYS A 213 -3.38 -14.23 -7.58
CA LYS A 213 -4.64 -13.58 -7.88
C LYS A 213 -5.63 -13.88 -6.74
N GLN A 214 -6.36 -12.89 -6.25
CA GLN A 214 -7.30 -13.08 -5.14
C GLN A 214 -8.74 -13.27 -5.62
N LYS A 215 -9.18 -12.37 -6.50
CA LYS A 215 -10.52 -12.41 -7.12
C LYS A 215 -10.39 -12.31 -8.63
N THR A 216 -11.22 -13.05 -9.34
CA THR A 216 -11.29 -13.03 -10.81
C THR A 216 -12.73 -12.83 -11.25
N THR A 217 -12.91 -12.27 -12.45
CA THR A 217 -14.22 -12.23 -13.09
C THR A 217 -14.55 -13.55 -13.78
N ALA A 218 -15.79 -13.75 -14.17
CA ALA A 218 -16.23 -14.95 -14.91
C ALA A 218 -15.52 -15.12 -16.26
N LEU A 219 -15.02 -14.02 -16.84
CA LEU A 219 -14.35 -14.02 -18.14
C LEU A 219 -12.83 -14.06 -18.05
N TYR A 220 -12.26 -14.08 -16.84
CA TYR A 220 -10.81 -14.00 -16.61
C TYR A 220 -9.99 -14.95 -17.49
N ASP A 221 -10.27 -16.25 -17.41
CA ASP A 221 -9.50 -17.26 -18.16
C ASP A 221 -9.64 -17.08 -19.68
N ARG A 222 -10.83 -16.67 -20.14
CA ARG A 222 -11.06 -16.37 -21.55
C ARG A 222 -10.21 -15.19 -22.01
N PHE A 223 -10.14 -14.13 -21.24
CA PHE A 223 -9.33 -12.95 -21.55
C PHE A 223 -7.84 -13.26 -21.55
N VAL A 224 -7.35 -13.98 -20.55
CA VAL A 224 -5.95 -14.43 -20.51
C VAL A 224 -5.59 -15.26 -21.75
N ASN A 225 -6.47 -16.16 -22.16
CA ASN A 225 -6.27 -16.96 -23.38
C ASN A 225 -6.30 -16.12 -24.66
N GLN A 226 -6.92 -14.96 -24.64
CA GLN A 226 -6.96 -13.99 -25.75
C GLN A 226 -5.79 -13.00 -25.73
N GLY A 227 -4.85 -13.14 -24.80
CA GLY A 227 -3.69 -12.27 -24.67
C GLY A 227 -3.90 -11.04 -23.77
N ALA A 228 -4.89 -11.07 -22.88
CA ALA A 228 -5.08 -9.99 -21.92
C ALA A 228 -3.87 -9.84 -20.99
N VAL A 229 -3.43 -8.61 -20.82
CA VAL A 229 -2.55 -8.19 -19.73
C VAL A 229 -3.44 -7.76 -18.57
N MET A 230 -3.27 -8.44 -17.43
CA MET A 230 -4.13 -8.24 -16.27
C MET A 230 -3.48 -7.31 -15.25
N GLY A 231 -4.29 -6.43 -14.68
CA GLY A 231 -3.95 -5.60 -13.53
C GLY A 231 -4.71 -6.04 -12.28
N ASP A 232 -4.22 -5.66 -11.11
CA ASP A 232 -4.86 -5.89 -9.83
C ASP A 232 -5.38 -4.58 -9.23
N GLY A 233 -6.65 -4.54 -8.88
CA GLY A 233 -7.28 -3.47 -8.13
C GLY A 233 -8.02 -4.02 -6.92
N PHE A 234 -7.47 -3.80 -5.73
CA PHE A 234 -8.04 -4.31 -4.46
C PHE A 234 -8.39 -5.81 -4.51
N GLY A 235 -7.43 -6.59 -5.00
CA GLY A 235 -7.54 -8.03 -5.14
C GLY A 235 -8.34 -8.54 -6.33
N LEU A 236 -8.97 -7.67 -7.13
CA LEU A 236 -9.69 -8.07 -8.33
C LEU A 236 -8.81 -7.92 -9.57
N GLU A 237 -8.64 -9.02 -10.29
CA GLU A 237 -7.98 -9.02 -11.60
C GLU A 237 -8.90 -8.39 -12.65
N SER A 238 -8.39 -7.41 -13.36
CA SER A 238 -9.08 -6.75 -14.46
C SER A 238 -8.18 -6.58 -15.68
N VAL A 239 -8.78 -6.56 -16.86
CA VAL A 239 -8.04 -6.37 -18.12
C VAL A 239 -7.52 -4.94 -18.20
N LEU A 240 -6.22 -4.78 -18.45
CA LEU A 240 -5.62 -3.49 -18.79
C LEU A 240 -5.65 -3.27 -20.32
N TRP A 241 -5.24 -4.25 -21.09
CA TRP A 241 -5.21 -4.23 -22.57
C TRP A 241 -4.96 -5.64 -23.11
N PHE A 242 -5.08 -5.84 -24.44
CA PHE A 242 -4.85 -7.11 -25.11
C PHE A 242 -3.60 -7.08 -25.98
N ALA A 243 -2.66 -7.99 -25.71
CA ALA A 243 -1.52 -8.23 -26.59
C ALA A 243 -1.90 -9.12 -27.77
N LYS A 244 -1.22 -8.96 -28.90
CA LYS A 244 -1.43 -9.79 -30.08
C LYS A 244 -0.85 -11.20 -29.92
N ASN A 245 0.23 -11.32 -29.17
CA ASN A 245 0.93 -12.57 -28.91
C ASN A 245 1.37 -12.61 -27.43
N LYS A 246 1.75 -13.79 -26.94
CA LYS A 246 2.10 -14.00 -25.52
C LYS A 246 3.39 -13.29 -25.12
N GLU A 247 4.32 -13.12 -26.05
CA GLU A 247 5.61 -12.47 -25.83
C GLU A 247 5.45 -10.99 -25.49
N ASP A 248 4.39 -10.37 -26.00
CA ASP A 248 4.06 -8.96 -25.74
C ASP A 248 3.10 -8.77 -24.55
N ALA A 249 2.56 -9.86 -23.99
CA ALA A 249 1.53 -9.81 -22.95
C ALA A 249 2.10 -9.47 -21.56
N PHE A 250 2.78 -8.34 -21.43
CA PHE A 250 3.27 -7.81 -20.15
C PHE A 250 3.30 -6.28 -20.15
N GLU A 251 3.07 -5.68 -18.99
CA GLU A 251 3.25 -4.23 -18.83
C GLU A 251 4.71 -3.93 -18.48
N GLU A 252 5.27 -2.91 -19.13
CA GLU A 252 6.63 -2.44 -18.88
C GLU A 252 6.56 -1.11 -18.12
N PRO A 253 7.00 -1.07 -16.86
CA PRO A 253 7.01 0.16 -16.09
C PRO A 253 7.86 1.24 -16.76
N THR A 254 7.27 2.37 -17.09
CA THR A 254 7.96 3.48 -17.74
C THR A 254 7.26 4.82 -17.51
N ILE A 255 8.03 5.91 -17.42
CA ILE A 255 7.51 7.28 -17.44
C ILE A 255 7.21 7.79 -18.84
N LYS A 256 7.61 7.03 -19.86
CA LYS A 256 7.33 7.33 -21.27
C LYS A 256 6.02 6.65 -21.70
N ARG A 257 5.66 6.82 -22.95
CA ARG A 257 4.55 6.07 -23.54
C ARG A 257 4.87 4.58 -23.52
N SER A 258 4.04 3.79 -22.82
CA SER A 258 4.25 2.35 -22.68
C SER A 258 3.97 1.60 -23.99
N ARG A 259 4.38 0.34 -24.05
CA ARG A 259 4.10 -0.55 -25.18
C ARG A 259 2.61 -0.77 -25.42
N SER A 260 1.80 -0.73 -24.37
CA SER A 260 0.34 -0.86 -24.45
C SER A 260 -0.28 0.16 -25.38
N HIS A 261 0.32 1.35 -25.56
CA HIS A 261 -0.22 2.42 -26.36
C HIS A 261 -0.57 1.99 -27.80
N ASN A 262 0.28 1.20 -28.44
CA ASN A 262 0.05 0.76 -29.81
C ASN A 262 -1.12 -0.24 -29.93
N TYR A 263 -1.38 -1.01 -28.88
CA TYR A 263 -2.49 -1.95 -28.79
C TYR A 263 -3.78 -1.20 -28.46
N VAL A 264 -3.76 -0.40 -27.40
CA VAL A 264 -4.90 0.40 -26.95
C VAL A 264 -5.37 1.38 -28.02
N SER A 265 -4.45 1.98 -28.81
CA SER A 265 -4.83 2.85 -29.93
C SER A 265 -5.68 2.12 -30.96
N LYS A 266 -5.36 0.87 -31.26
CA LYS A 266 -6.14 0.04 -32.21
C LYS A 266 -7.51 -0.33 -31.64
N GLU A 267 -7.56 -0.66 -30.35
CA GLU A 267 -8.82 -0.94 -29.65
C GLU A 267 -9.74 0.29 -29.68
N VAL A 268 -9.19 1.48 -29.37
CA VAL A 268 -9.95 2.74 -29.42
C VAL A 268 -10.48 3.04 -30.82
N ILE A 269 -9.65 2.87 -31.85
CA ILE A 269 -10.08 3.07 -33.25
C ILE A 269 -11.19 2.07 -33.61
N ASN A 270 -11.02 0.80 -33.23
CA ASN A 270 -12.02 -0.21 -33.50
C ASN A 270 -13.38 0.10 -32.84
N VAL A 271 -13.38 0.56 -31.58
CA VAL A 271 -14.62 0.96 -30.89
C VAL A 271 -15.28 2.15 -31.56
N ARG A 272 -14.52 3.07 -32.17
CA ARG A 272 -15.06 4.26 -32.87
C ARG A 272 -15.61 3.95 -34.25
N GLU A 273 -15.00 3.03 -34.96
CA GLU A 273 -15.31 2.73 -36.33
C GLU A 273 -16.18 1.47 -36.51
N ASN A 274 -16.18 0.60 -35.54
CA ASN A 274 -16.85 -0.68 -35.54
C ASN A 274 -17.62 -0.92 -34.24
N VAL A 275 -17.51 -2.15 -33.70
CA VAL A 275 -18.15 -2.59 -32.46
C VAL A 275 -17.09 -3.05 -31.45
N GLY A 276 -17.26 -2.65 -30.20
CA GLY A 276 -16.43 -3.11 -29.07
C GLY A 276 -17.27 -3.73 -27.97
N VAL A 277 -16.66 -4.64 -27.21
CA VAL A 277 -17.21 -5.23 -25.98
C VAL A 277 -16.23 -4.96 -24.84
N MET A 278 -16.73 -4.48 -23.73
CA MET A 278 -15.93 -4.19 -22.54
C MET A 278 -16.56 -4.85 -21.31
N GLU A 279 -15.74 -5.48 -20.49
CA GLU A 279 -16.18 -5.98 -19.19
C GLU A 279 -16.21 -4.83 -18.17
N LEU A 280 -17.31 -4.71 -17.45
CA LEU A 280 -17.53 -3.73 -16.40
C LEU A 280 -17.72 -4.39 -15.01
N ALA A 281 -17.21 -5.59 -14.83
CA ALA A 281 -17.38 -6.36 -13.58
C ALA A 281 -16.73 -5.69 -12.36
N ASN A 282 -15.74 -4.82 -12.58
CA ASN A 282 -15.06 -4.03 -11.56
C ASN A 282 -15.89 -2.85 -11.01
N PHE A 283 -17.00 -2.50 -11.65
CA PHE A 283 -17.93 -1.48 -11.13
C PHE A 283 -19.04 -2.15 -10.34
N SER A 284 -19.46 -1.54 -9.25
CA SER A 284 -20.64 -1.97 -8.49
C SER A 284 -21.92 -1.83 -9.32
N LYS A 285 -22.86 -2.74 -9.14
CA LYS A 285 -24.19 -2.71 -9.73
C LYS A 285 -25.18 -2.52 -8.60
N HIS A 286 -25.97 -1.46 -8.70
CA HIS A 286 -26.99 -1.13 -7.71
C HIS A 286 -28.34 -1.12 -8.42
N GLU A 287 -29.30 -1.80 -7.84
CA GLU A 287 -30.70 -1.79 -8.28
C GLU A 287 -31.50 -0.93 -7.32
N PHE A 288 -32.31 -0.03 -7.86
CA PHE A 288 -33.18 0.86 -7.08
C PHE A 288 -34.60 0.62 -7.52
N GLU A 289 -35.43 0.20 -6.58
CA GLU A 289 -36.85 -0.12 -6.79
C GLU A 289 -37.73 0.80 -5.95
N GLY A 290 -38.93 1.06 -6.46
CA GLY A 290 -39.96 1.81 -5.77
C GLY A 290 -40.46 3.04 -6.55
N PRO A 291 -41.60 3.61 -6.14
CA PRO A 291 -42.23 4.73 -6.86
C PRO A 291 -41.36 5.99 -6.94
N ASP A 292 -40.48 6.18 -5.95
CA ASP A 292 -39.59 7.33 -5.84
C ASP A 292 -38.16 7.07 -6.34
N ALA A 293 -37.84 5.87 -6.83
CA ALA A 293 -36.48 5.50 -7.25
C ALA A 293 -35.90 6.50 -8.26
N ARG A 294 -36.71 6.97 -9.21
CA ARG A 294 -36.32 7.98 -10.19
C ARG A 294 -35.97 9.31 -9.56
N ASN A 295 -36.81 9.79 -8.65
CA ASN A 295 -36.62 11.08 -7.99
C ASN A 295 -35.40 11.02 -7.08
N PHE A 296 -35.21 9.93 -6.36
CA PHE A 296 -34.05 9.66 -5.52
C PHE A 296 -32.76 9.67 -6.32
N LEU A 297 -32.68 8.95 -7.44
CA LEU A 297 -31.50 8.96 -8.31
C LEU A 297 -31.18 10.34 -8.87
N ASN A 298 -32.21 11.09 -9.32
CA ASN A 298 -31.99 12.47 -9.77
C ASN A 298 -31.52 13.41 -8.65
N TYR A 299 -31.90 13.14 -7.42
CA TYR A 299 -31.47 13.93 -6.26
C TYR A 299 -30.00 13.67 -5.87
N ILE A 300 -29.55 12.40 -5.88
CA ILE A 300 -28.22 12.03 -5.41
C ILE A 300 -27.14 12.08 -6.49
N MET A 301 -27.51 12.03 -7.76
CA MET A 301 -26.55 12.02 -8.87
C MET A 301 -26.18 13.42 -9.33
N ALA A 302 -24.92 13.63 -9.68
CA ALA A 302 -24.41 14.91 -10.18
C ALA A 302 -25.05 15.35 -11.53
N VAL A 303 -25.59 14.40 -12.29
CA VAL A 303 -26.32 14.63 -13.57
C VAL A 303 -27.58 13.79 -13.59
N SER A 304 -28.54 14.15 -14.47
CA SER A 304 -29.73 13.33 -14.67
C SER A 304 -29.35 11.89 -15.02
N TYR A 305 -29.85 10.91 -14.27
CA TYR A 305 -29.56 9.49 -14.52
C TYR A 305 -30.02 9.03 -15.92
N THR A 306 -30.96 9.74 -16.57
CA THR A 306 -31.44 9.44 -17.92
C THR A 306 -30.36 9.69 -19.00
N HIS A 307 -29.29 10.39 -18.66
CA HIS A 307 -28.12 10.60 -19.52
C HIS A 307 -27.01 9.58 -19.28
N LEU A 308 -27.10 8.79 -18.21
CA LEU A 308 -26.26 7.62 -18.03
C LEU A 308 -26.80 6.54 -18.96
N THR A 309 -26.11 6.30 -20.06
CA THR A 309 -26.40 5.25 -21.04
C THR A 309 -26.09 3.87 -20.45
N LEU A 310 -26.67 3.56 -19.32
CA LEU A 310 -26.80 2.19 -18.88
C LEU A 310 -27.97 1.59 -19.67
N PRO A 311 -27.85 0.38 -20.21
CA PRO A 311 -28.99 -0.29 -20.78
C PRO A 311 -30.03 -0.46 -19.67
N THR A 312 -30.98 0.46 -19.62
CA THR A 312 -32.18 0.28 -18.84
C THR A 312 -32.97 -0.82 -19.53
N THR A 313 -32.76 -2.06 -19.16
CA THR A 313 -33.76 -3.09 -19.36
C THR A 313 -34.89 -2.78 -18.40
N SER A 314 -35.68 -1.76 -18.68
CA SER A 314 -37.02 -1.64 -18.17
C SER A 314 -37.93 -2.15 -19.23
N PRO A 315 -38.61 -3.25 -19.02
CA PRO A 315 -39.90 -3.41 -19.64
C PRO A 315 -40.79 -2.34 -19.01
N VAL A 316 -41.50 -1.66 -19.83
CA VAL A 316 -42.64 -0.77 -19.59
C VAL A 316 -43.59 -1.37 -18.56
#